data_9cd82f1f62ca551692131efe946e621f
#
_entry.id   9cd82f1f62ca551692131efe946e621f
#
_cell.length_a   1.000
_cell.length_b   1.000
_cell.length_c   1.000
_cell.angle_alpha   90.00
_cell.angle_beta   90.00
_cell.angle_gamma   90.00
#
_symmetry.space_group_name_H-M   'P 1'
#
loop_
_entity.id
_entity.type
_entity.pdbx_description
1 polymer ?
#
loop_
_entity_poly.entity_id
_entity_poly.type
_entity_poly.pdbx_seq_one_letter_code
_entity_poly.pdbx_strand_id
1 'polypeptide(L)'
;MFIRELKDIENTDFFVHWGNGTSHRLLTEKDGMGFTVCHTKVNKGSESVLEYKNHLEACYCIAGQGEIEDMKGNIHKITEGAIYVLDQHDKHFLRADQEEDLILVSIFNPPLKGTEKHSLSADGSSSY
;
A
#
# COMPACT_ATOMS: atom_id res chain seq x y z
N MET A 1 -7.79 0.81 24.99
CA MET A 1 -7.47 -0.43 24.25
C MET A 1 -8.65 -0.77 23.34
N PHE A 2 -8.38 -1.15 22.08
CA PHE A 2 -9.43 -1.60 21.17
C PHE A 2 -8.89 -2.66 20.21
N ILE A 3 -9.82 -3.39 19.59
CA ILE A 3 -9.54 -4.42 18.58
C ILE A 3 -10.36 -4.05 17.35
N ARG A 4 -9.77 -4.20 16.20
CA ARG A 4 -10.41 -3.92 14.93
C ARG A 4 -10.05 -5.01 13.93
N GLU A 5 -11.05 -5.58 13.27
CA GLU A 5 -10.86 -6.62 12.27
C GLU A 5 -11.15 -6.06 10.87
N LEU A 6 -10.70 -6.78 9.84
CA LEU A 6 -10.94 -6.35 8.44
C LEU A 6 -12.43 -6.13 8.16
N LYS A 7 -13.29 -7.03 8.67
CA LYS A 7 -14.74 -6.91 8.47
C LYS A 7 -15.34 -5.63 9.06
N ASP A 8 -14.71 -5.06 10.10
CA ASP A 8 -15.17 -3.82 10.72
C ASP A 8 -14.95 -2.62 9.82
N ILE A 9 -14.00 -2.73 8.88
CA ILE A 9 -13.61 -1.67 7.96
C ILE A 9 -14.38 -1.73 6.64
N GLU A 10 -14.81 -2.94 6.21
CA GLU A 10 -15.29 -3.19 4.85
C GLU A 10 -16.54 -2.41 4.45
N ASN A 11 -17.37 -1.99 5.40
CA ASN A 11 -18.56 -1.18 5.13
C ASN A 11 -18.36 0.30 5.48
N THR A 12 -17.13 0.75 5.55
CA THR A 12 -16.78 2.14 5.89
C THR A 12 -15.98 2.79 4.78
N ASP A 13 -15.78 4.10 4.87
CA ASP A 13 -14.94 4.87 3.93
C ASP A 13 -13.45 4.53 4.06
N PHE A 14 -13.08 3.75 5.09
CA PHE A 14 -11.70 3.30 5.32
C PHE A 14 -11.36 1.99 4.58
N PHE A 15 -12.32 1.41 3.90
CA PHE A 15 -12.07 0.36 2.91
C PHE A 15 -12.00 1.00 1.54
N VAL A 16 -10.80 1.10 1.00
CA VAL A 16 -10.53 1.87 -0.22
C VAL A 16 -10.17 0.94 -1.37
N HIS A 17 -10.86 1.09 -2.50
CA HIS A 17 -10.49 0.50 -3.78
C HIS A 17 -9.59 1.51 -4.51
N TRP A 18 -8.33 1.15 -4.75
CA TRP A 18 -7.36 2.11 -5.28
C TRP A 18 -6.97 1.85 -6.75
N GLY A 19 -7.77 1.05 -7.45
CA GLY A 19 -7.59 0.77 -8.88
C GLY A 19 -7.04 -0.64 -9.12
N ASN A 20 -5.89 -0.98 -8.59
CA ASN A 20 -5.28 -2.30 -8.76
C ASN A 20 -5.34 -3.16 -7.49
N GLY A 21 -6.25 -2.84 -6.60
CA GLY A 21 -6.43 -3.61 -5.38
C GLY A 21 -7.27 -2.87 -4.35
N THR A 22 -7.14 -3.31 -3.10
CA THR A 22 -7.88 -2.78 -1.96
C THR A 22 -6.96 -2.46 -0.81
N SER A 23 -7.40 -1.53 0.04
CA SER A 23 -6.70 -1.16 1.26
C SER A 23 -7.69 -1.05 2.40
N HIS A 24 -7.52 -1.88 3.43
CA HIS A 24 -8.24 -1.75 4.69
C HIS A 24 -7.38 -0.88 5.60
N ARG A 25 -7.83 0.36 5.88
CA ARG A 25 -7.12 1.32 6.74
C ARG A 25 -7.47 1.00 8.20
N LEU A 26 -6.67 0.12 8.81
CA LEU A 26 -6.92 -0.38 10.16
C LEU A 26 -6.63 0.65 11.25
N LEU A 27 -5.60 1.47 11.04
CA LEU A 27 -5.26 2.60 11.91
C LEU A 27 -5.09 3.84 11.04
N THR A 28 -5.69 4.95 11.48
CA THR A 28 -5.64 6.22 10.78
C THR A 28 -5.23 7.34 11.72
N GLU A 29 -5.12 8.55 11.21
CA GLU A 29 -4.75 9.74 11.99
C GLU A 29 -5.62 9.92 13.24
N LYS A 30 -6.92 9.65 13.13
CA LYS A 30 -7.88 9.80 14.24
C LYS A 30 -7.59 8.90 15.43
N ASP A 31 -6.91 7.80 15.21
CA ASP A 31 -6.59 6.85 16.28
C ASP A 31 -5.45 7.34 17.18
N GLY A 32 -4.73 8.38 16.76
CA GLY A 32 -3.74 9.06 17.59
C GLY A 32 -2.47 8.29 17.86
N MET A 33 -2.19 7.23 17.09
CA MET A 33 -0.98 6.41 17.29
C MET A 33 0.26 6.99 16.61
N GLY A 34 0.10 7.99 15.72
CA GLY A 34 1.21 8.61 15.03
C GLY A 34 1.65 7.90 13.76
N PHE A 35 0.92 6.88 13.33
CA PHE A 35 1.16 6.15 12.08
C PHE A 35 -0.13 5.52 11.59
N THR A 36 -0.13 5.11 10.33
CA THR A 36 -1.24 4.35 9.72
C THR A 36 -0.79 2.93 9.45
N VAL A 37 -1.70 1.98 9.65
CA VAL A 37 -1.51 0.58 9.27
C VAL A 37 -2.65 0.17 8.35
N CYS A 38 -2.29 -0.38 7.18
CA CYS A 38 -3.25 -0.88 6.21
C CYS A 38 -2.98 -2.35 5.90
N HIS A 39 -4.06 -3.09 5.67
CA HIS A 39 -3.99 -4.41 5.02
C HIS A 39 -4.23 -4.15 3.54
N THR A 40 -3.20 -4.31 2.72
CA THR A 40 -3.24 -3.95 1.30
C THR A 40 -3.21 -5.18 0.43
N LYS A 41 -4.19 -5.29 -0.47
CA LYS A 41 -4.21 -6.31 -1.51
C LYS A 41 -3.84 -5.66 -2.83
N VAL A 42 -2.84 -6.24 -3.51
CA VAL A 42 -2.45 -5.88 -4.87
C VAL A 42 -2.90 -7.00 -5.78
N ASN A 43 -3.76 -6.70 -6.73
CA ASN A 43 -4.35 -7.71 -7.60
C ASN A 43 -3.30 -8.40 -8.47
N LYS A 44 -3.41 -9.72 -8.59
CA LYS A 44 -2.53 -10.51 -9.48
C LYS A 44 -2.52 -9.91 -10.88
N GLY A 45 -1.36 -9.95 -11.52
CA GLY A 45 -1.16 -9.45 -12.88
C GLY A 45 -1.18 -7.94 -13.02
N SER A 46 -1.33 -7.20 -11.92
CA SER A 46 -1.38 -5.74 -11.99
C SER A 46 0.00 -5.09 -11.95
N GLU A 47 0.07 -3.91 -12.56
CA GLU A 47 1.23 -3.02 -12.48
C GLU A 47 0.72 -1.62 -12.12
N SER A 48 1.36 -1.00 -11.13
CA SER A 48 1.02 0.34 -10.69
C SER A 48 2.28 1.19 -10.58
N VAL A 49 2.16 2.48 -10.91
CA VAL A 49 3.21 3.46 -10.64
C VAL A 49 2.72 4.31 -9.47
N LEU A 50 3.45 4.28 -8.38
CA LEU A 50 3.03 4.87 -7.12
C LEU A 50 4.09 5.82 -6.58
N GLU A 51 3.62 6.87 -5.91
CA GLU A 51 4.49 7.84 -5.25
C GLU A 51 3.73 8.46 -4.08
N TYR A 52 4.37 8.55 -2.92
CA TYR A 52 3.80 9.19 -1.74
C TYR A 52 4.64 10.40 -1.39
N LYS A 53 4.23 11.56 -1.87
CA LYS A 53 4.99 12.81 -1.69
C LYS A 53 4.94 13.35 -0.28
N ASN A 54 3.89 13.02 0.45
CA ASN A 54 3.61 13.55 1.79
C ASN A 54 3.79 12.51 2.90
N HIS A 55 4.18 11.28 2.56
CA HIS A 55 4.28 10.18 3.52
C HIS A 55 5.49 9.32 3.20
N LEU A 56 6.09 8.76 4.23
CA LEU A 56 6.99 7.62 4.10
C LEU A 56 6.16 6.35 4.25
N GLU A 57 6.55 5.29 3.56
CA GLU A 57 5.83 4.02 3.64
C GLU A 57 6.82 2.86 3.82
N ALA A 58 6.43 1.91 4.65
CA ALA A 58 7.06 0.60 4.71
C ALA A 58 6.00 -0.46 4.46
N CYS A 59 6.31 -1.46 3.64
CA CYS A 59 5.39 -2.54 3.29
C CYS A 59 6.02 -3.88 3.61
N TYR A 60 5.32 -4.67 4.41
CA TYR A 60 5.74 -6.02 4.80
C TYR A 60 4.83 -7.05 4.11
N CYS A 61 5.42 -7.94 3.33
CA CYS A 61 4.68 -8.97 2.60
C CYS A 61 4.31 -10.13 3.51
N ILE A 62 3.01 -10.43 3.60
CA ILE A 62 2.48 -11.52 4.41
C ILE A 62 1.93 -12.69 3.58
N ALA A 63 1.69 -12.47 2.28
CA ALA A 63 1.24 -13.53 1.37
C ALA A 63 1.48 -13.13 -0.07
N GLY A 64 1.61 -14.09 -0.95
CA GLY A 64 1.83 -13.86 -2.36
C GLY A 64 3.26 -13.46 -2.67
N GLN A 65 3.45 -12.97 -3.89
CA GLN A 65 4.74 -12.48 -4.35
C GLN A 65 4.55 -11.42 -5.43
N GLY A 66 5.60 -10.66 -5.67
CA GLY A 66 5.61 -9.62 -6.67
C GLY A 66 7.00 -9.02 -6.82
N GLU A 67 7.06 -7.81 -7.32
CA GLU A 67 8.30 -7.07 -7.46
C GLU A 67 8.08 -5.57 -7.37
N ILE A 68 9.13 -4.87 -6.97
CA ILE A 68 9.17 -3.41 -6.95
C ILE A 68 10.35 -2.97 -7.82
N GLU A 69 10.14 -1.91 -8.59
CA GLU A 69 11.18 -1.35 -9.44
C GLU A 69 11.29 0.15 -9.17
N ASP A 70 12.53 0.64 -8.98
CA ASP A 70 12.76 2.08 -8.85
C ASP A 70 12.79 2.75 -10.25
N MET A 71 12.93 4.06 -10.28
CA MET A 71 12.97 4.82 -11.55
C MET A 71 14.30 4.67 -12.31
N LYS A 72 15.26 3.95 -11.72
CA LYS A 72 16.56 3.66 -12.36
C LYS A 72 16.61 2.26 -12.99
N GLY A 73 15.51 1.50 -12.88
CA GLY A 73 15.43 0.16 -13.45
C GLY A 73 15.91 -0.96 -12.51
N ASN A 74 16.16 -0.67 -11.25
CA ASN A 74 16.53 -1.70 -10.29
C ASN A 74 15.27 -2.42 -9.82
N ILE A 75 15.23 -3.74 -10.02
CA ILE A 75 14.10 -4.59 -9.69
C ILE A 75 14.44 -5.46 -8.49
N HIS A 76 13.55 -5.48 -7.50
CA HIS A 76 13.68 -6.32 -6.31
C HIS A 76 12.45 -7.19 -6.16
N LYS A 77 12.65 -8.48 -5.97
CA LYS A 77 11.56 -9.40 -5.67
C LYS A 77 10.99 -9.16 -4.28
N ILE A 78 9.66 -9.27 -4.20
CA ILE A 78 8.93 -9.23 -2.94
C ILE A 78 8.34 -10.62 -2.74
N THR A 79 8.69 -11.26 -1.64
CA THR A 79 8.15 -12.56 -1.24
C THR A 79 7.70 -12.47 0.22
N GLU A 80 6.97 -13.47 0.68
CA GLU A 80 6.53 -13.54 2.08
C GLU A 80 7.71 -13.36 3.03
N GLY A 81 7.58 -12.43 3.97
CA GLY A 81 8.63 -12.08 4.93
C GLY A 81 9.52 -10.93 4.50
N ALA A 82 9.41 -10.45 3.27
CA ALA A 82 10.18 -9.30 2.81
C ALA A 82 9.52 -7.99 3.23
N ILE A 83 10.34 -7.00 3.57
CA ILE A 83 9.89 -5.62 3.75
C ILE A 83 10.56 -4.74 2.70
N TYR A 84 9.80 -3.83 2.09
CA TYR A 84 10.40 -2.75 1.32
C TYR A 84 10.03 -1.40 1.94
N VAL A 85 10.94 -0.43 1.81
CA VAL A 85 10.83 0.84 2.51
C VAL A 85 11.01 1.98 1.51
N LEU A 86 10.04 2.87 1.47
CA LEU A 86 10.06 4.06 0.63
C LEU A 86 10.44 5.25 1.51
N ASP A 87 11.74 5.37 1.81
CA ASP A 87 12.28 6.33 2.78
C ASP A 87 12.72 7.66 2.14
N GLN A 88 12.58 7.79 0.83
CA GLN A 88 12.94 9.00 0.07
C GLN A 88 11.76 9.50 -0.76
N HIS A 89 10.52 9.18 -0.36
CA HIS A 89 9.32 9.46 -1.14
C HIS A 89 9.41 8.85 -2.55
N ASP A 90 9.98 7.66 -2.65
CA ASP A 90 10.39 7.04 -3.91
C ASP A 90 9.21 6.76 -4.83
N LYS A 91 9.27 7.29 -6.03
CA LYS A 91 8.37 6.87 -7.11
C LYS A 91 8.82 5.48 -7.58
N HIS A 92 7.88 4.58 -7.76
CA HIS A 92 8.21 3.18 -8.03
C HIS A 92 7.11 2.47 -8.80
N PHE A 93 7.49 1.39 -9.48
CA PHE A 93 6.53 0.42 -10.02
C PHE A 93 6.32 -0.66 -8.97
N LEU A 94 5.07 -1.05 -8.77
CA LEU A 94 4.70 -2.18 -7.93
C LEU A 94 3.92 -3.18 -8.79
N ARG A 95 4.38 -4.43 -8.84
CA ARG A 95 3.76 -5.48 -9.63
C ARG A 95 3.48 -6.69 -8.76
N ALA A 96 2.25 -7.19 -8.83
CA ALA A 96 1.92 -8.49 -8.24
C ALA A 96 2.23 -9.60 -9.26
N ASP A 97 2.46 -10.80 -8.76
CA ASP A 97 2.63 -11.99 -9.58
C ASP A 97 1.43 -12.21 -10.52
N GLN A 98 1.65 -12.91 -11.63
CA GLN A 98 0.57 -13.17 -12.60
C GLN A 98 -0.47 -14.15 -12.07
N GLU A 99 -0.09 -15.01 -11.12
CA GLU A 99 -0.92 -16.13 -10.66
C GLU A 99 -1.56 -15.89 -9.29
N GLU A 100 -1.08 -14.92 -8.51
CA GLU A 100 -1.58 -14.69 -7.16
C GLU A 100 -1.52 -13.24 -6.75
N ASP A 101 -2.46 -12.86 -5.87
CA ASP A 101 -2.49 -11.53 -5.27
C ASP A 101 -1.31 -11.36 -4.31
N LEU A 102 -0.81 -10.14 -4.22
CA LEU A 102 0.22 -9.77 -3.25
C LEU A 102 -0.47 -9.10 -2.06
N ILE A 103 -0.19 -9.59 -0.85
CA ILE A 103 -0.79 -9.06 0.38
C ILE A 103 0.30 -8.42 1.22
N LEU A 104 0.08 -7.15 1.54
CA LEU A 104 1.05 -6.34 2.26
C LEU A 104 0.42 -5.74 3.52
N VAL A 105 1.22 -5.62 4.57
CA VAL A 105 0.92 -4.70 5.67
C VAL A 105 1.66 -3.41 5.35
N SER A 106 0.91 -2.35 5.11
CA SER A 106 1.47 -1.04 4.74
C SER A 106 1.42 -0.10 5.93
N ILE A 107 2.54 0.55 6.22
CA ILE A 107 2.67 1.46 7.36
C ILE A 107 3.09 2.82 6.82
N PHE A 108 2.35 3.87 7.20
CA PHE A 108 2.60 5.25 6.75
C PHE A 108 2.95 6.16 7.91
N ASN A 109 3.89 7.06 7.69
CA ASN A 109 4.27 8.13 8.60
C ASN A 109 4.51 9.42 7.77
N PRO A 110 3.86 10.55 8.05
CA PRO A 110 2.77 10.72 9.02
C PRO A 110 1.53 9.89 8.65
N PRO A 111 0.58 9.72 9.58
CA PRO A 111 -0.59 8.88 9.33
C PRO A 111 -1.49 9.45 8.25
N LEU A 112 -2.17 8.54 7.53
CA LEU A 112 -3.23 8.89 6.59
C LEU A 112 -4.50 9.28 7.35
N LYS A 113 -5.32 10.12 6.74
CA LYS A 113 -6.69 10.38 7.22
C LYS A 113 -7.56 9.13 7.10
N GLY A 114 -7.28 8.30 6.10
CA GLY A 114 -7.93 7.01 5.89
C GLY A 114 -8.80 6.94 4.65
N THR A 115 -9.03 8.06 3.98
CA THR A 115 -9.87 8.13 2.78
C THR A 115 -9.08 8.41 1.50
N GLU A 116 -7.79 8.65 1.61
CA GLU A 116 -6.91 8.89 0.44
C GLU A 116 -6.90 7.65 -0.45
N LYS A 117 -6.87 7.87 -1.76
CA LYS A 117 -6.71 6.80 -2.72
C LYS A 117 -5.87 7.26 -3.89
N HIS A 118 -5.22 6.29 -4.54
CA HIS A 118 -4.46 6.59 -5.74
C HIS A 118 -5.39 7.02 -6.86
N SER A 119 -5.01 8.10 -7.52
CA SER A 119 -5.56 8.43 -8.83
C SER A 119 -4.60 7.82 -9.83
N LEU A 120 -4.99 6.70 -10.45
CA LEU A 120 -4.22 6.08 -11.52
C LEU A 120 -4.45 6.87 -12.80
N SER A 121 -3.98 8.12 -12.81
CA SER A 121 -4.03 8.98 -13.97
C SER A 121 -3.07 8.50 -15.07
N ALA A 122 -3.13 9.12 -16.25
CA ALA A 122 -2.31 8.75 -17.40
C ALA A 122 -0.80 8.85 -17.11
N ASP A 123 -0.38 9.67 -16.15
CA ASP A 123 1.01 9.78 -15.74
C ASP A 123 1.38 8.78 -14.63
N GLY A 124 0.42 8.03 -14.13
CA GLY A 124 0.63 6.97 -13.14
C GLY A 124 1.07 7.43 -11.76
N SER A 125 1.08 8.74 -11.48
CA SER A 125 1.48 9.19 -10.16
C SER A 125 0.30 9.28 -9.21
N SER A 126 0.47 8.83 -7.99
CA SER A 126 -0.46 9.05 -6.89
C SER A 126 0.05 10.23 -6.07
N SER A 127 -0.87 10.99 -5.49
CA SER A 127 -0.54 12.28 -4.89
C SER A 127 -0.74 12.35 -3.37
N TYR A 128 -0.64 11.26 -2.67
CA TYR A 128 -0.70 11.36 -1.21
C TYR A 128 0.48 10.78 -0.48
#